data_a6a8910551853cb39daf59fb4cd689f6
#
_entry.id   a6a8910551853cb39daf59fb4cd689f6
#
_cell.length_a   1.000
_cell.length_b   1.000
_cell.length_c   1.000
_cell.angle_alpha   90.00
_cell.angle_beta   90.00
_cell.angle_gamma   90.00
#
_symmetry.space_group_name_H-M   'P 1'
#
loop_
_entity.id
_entity.type
_entity.pdbx_description
1 polymer ?
#
loop_
_entity_poly.entity_id
_entity_poly.type
_entity_poly.pdbx_seq_one_letter_code
_entity_poly.pdbx_strand_id
1 'polypeptide(L)'
;MKRKETYLSRDFRETAALRFPAQAKELNTAFDMRLSALLAENAGASKEKQYHLKRQILPGIAAYEALQRVMPKEEALQIVHGYVERLARTSHKQLAALLHIPGLYRLVPGVFVKSTRSVFGPAAGFAPKELQTGNGVWRVDMMKCPYHDTCAEYGCPELCR
;
A
#
# COMPACT_ATOMS: atom_id res chain seq x y z
N MET A 1 14.71 6.30 18.44
CA MET A 1 14.42 5.02 17.72
C MET A 1 14.29 5.31 16.23
N LYS A 2 15.21 4.84 15.36
CA LYS A 2 15.10 5.05 13.91
C LYS A 2 13.82 4.33 13.42
N ARG A 3 12.90 5.09 12.86
CA ARG A 3 11.67 4.54 12.24
C ARG A 3 12.09 3.63 11.10
N LYS A 4 11.64 2.38 11.11
CA LYS A 4 11.94 1.44 10.03
C LYS A 4 11.29 1.97 8.74
N GLU A 5 12.10 2.28 7.75
CA GLU A 5 11.66 2.80 6.47
C GLU A 5 10.69 1.83 5.79
N THR A 6 9.63 2.35 5.19
CA THR A 6 8.67 1.53 4.46
C THR A 6 9.23 1.18 3.07
N TYR A 7 8.69 0.13 2.47
CA TYR A 7 9.05 -0.26 1.11
C TYR A 7 8.85 0.88 0.10
N LEU A 8 7.68 1.53 0.13
CA LEU A 8 7.37 2.65 -0.77
C LEU A 8 8.30 3.85 -0.54
N SER A 9 8.65 4.17 0.70
CA SER A 9 9.58 5.26 1.01
C SER A 9 10.97 4.98 0.43
N ARG A 10 11.45 3.75 0.53
CA ARG A 10 12.73 3.33 -0.05
C ARG A 10 12.70 3.44 -1.57
N ASP A 11 11.69 2.88 -2.24
CA ASP A 11 11.55 2.91 -3.69
C ASP A 11 11.46 4.34 -4.23
N PHE A 12 10.77 5.23 -3.51
CA PHE A 12 10.73 6.65 -3.85
C PHE A 12 12.13 7.27 -3.80
N ARG A 13 12.91 7.04 -2.73
CA ARG A 13 14.25 7.59 -2.59
C ARG A 13 15.21 7.07 -3.65
N GLU A 14 15.12 5.78 -3.96
CA GLU A 14 15.89 5.17 -5.05
C GLU A 14 15.52 5.82 -6.40
N THR A 15 14.23 6.04 -6.67
CA THR A 15 13.76 6.72 -7.88
C THR A 15 14.27 8.16 -7.95
N ALA A 16 14.16 8.91 -6.84
CA ALA A 16 14.67 10.29 -6.77
C ALA A 16 16.17 10.36 -7.05
N ALA A 17 16.95 9.45 -6.45
CA ALA A 17 18.41 9.41 -6.66
C ALA A 17 18.80 9.03 -8.10
N LEU A 18 18.10 8.07 -8.71
CA LEU A 18 18.46 7.54 -10.03
C LEU A 18 17.94 8.39 -11.18
N ARG A 19 16.70 8.89 -11.08
CA ARG A 19 16.06 9.61 -12.19
C ARG A 19 16.20 11.13 -12.10
N PHE A 20 16.39 11.67 -10.89
CA PHE A 20 16.42 13.11 -10.62
C PHE A 20 17.59 13.48 -9.69
N PRO A 21 18.84 13.11 -10.02
CA PRO A 21 19.98 13.29 -9.10
C PRO A 21 20.17 14.76 -8.67
N ALA A 22 19.93 15.72 -9.56
CA ALA A 22 20.05 17.15 -9.25
C ALA A 22 18.97 17.63 -8.26
N GLN A 23 17.76 17.06 -8.29
CA GLN A 23 16.63 17.44 -7.43
C GLN A 23 16.35 16.43 -6.30
N ALA A 24 17.15 15.36 -6.17
CA ALA A 24 16.90 14.28 -5.24
C ALA A 24 16.78 14.76 -3.78
N LYS A 25 17.59 15.71 -3.36
CA LYS A 25 17.54 16.29 -2.02
C LYS A 25 16.23 17.04 -1.77
N GLU A 26 15.80 17.84 -2.72
CA GLU A 26 14.55 18.61 -2.64
C GLU A 26 13.34 17.68 -2.63
N LEU A 27 13.30 16.70 -3.53
CA LEU A 27 12.24 15.70 -3.60
C LEU A 27 12.12 14.90 -2.30
N ASN A 28 13.24 14.45 -1.74
CA ASN A 28 13.25 13.75 -0.45
C ASN A 28 12.73 14.63 0.69
N THR A 29 13.12 15.90 0.71
CA THR A 29 12.62 16.86 1.71
C THR A 29 11.11 17.06 1.58
N ALA A 30 10.62 17.28 0.36
CA ALA A 30 9.19 17.45 0.09
C ALA A 30 8.38 16.20 0.49
N PHE A 31 8.87 15.03 0.15
CA PHE A 31 8.29 13.75 0.55
C PHE A 31 8.21 13.60 2.08
N ASP A 32 9.31 13.86 2.79
CA ASP A 32 9.37 13.70 4.24
C ASP A 32 8.46 14.68 4.97
N MET A 33 8.42 15.94 4.52
CA MET A 33 7.51 16.95 5.07
C MET A 33 6.05 16.53 4.87
N ARG A 34 5.69 16.12 3.64
CA ARG A 34 4.32 15.74 3.34
C ARG A 34 3.92 14.46 4.08
N LEU A 35 4.77 13.44 4.10
CA LEU A 35 4.51 12.21 4.83
C LEU A 35 4.33 12.48 6.34
N SER A 36 5.12 13.38 6.91
CA SER A 36 4.99 13.75 8.32
C SER A 36 3.66 14.45 8.61
N ALA A 37 3.21 15.34 7.75
CA ALA A 37 1.91 16.00 7.85
C ALA A 37 0.76 14.98 7.77
N LEU A 38 0.76 14.13 6.73
CA LEU A 38 -0.24 13.08 6.54
C LEU A 38 -0.33 12.13 7.74
N LEU A 39 0.81 11.77 8.33
CA LEU A 39 0.85 10.91 9.52
C LEU A 39 0.27 11.59 10.75
N ALA A 40 0.49 12.90 10.91
CA ALA A 40 -0.09 13.67 12.00
C ALA A 40 -1.61 13.82 11.87
N GLU A 41 -2.10 14.15 10.67
CA GLU A 41 -3.52 14.26 10.35
C GLU A 41 -4.28 12.94 10.62
N ASN A 42 -3.63 11.80 10.41
CA ASN A 42 -4.22 10.48 10.59
C ASN A 42 -3.87 9.81 11.93
N ALA A 43 -3.31 10.53 12.89
CA ALA A 43 -2.85 9.95 14.15
C ALA A 43 -3.97 9.29 14.99
N GLY A 44 -5.20 9.79 14.86
CA GLY A 44 -6.38 9.28 15.58
C GLY A 44 -7.02 8.02 15.00
N ALA A 45 -6.52 7.50 13.86
CA ALA A 45 -7.08 6.28 13.27
C ALA A 45 -6.81 5.04 14.16
N SER A 46 -7.66 4.00 14.05
CA SER A 46 -7.47 2.72 14.75
C SER A 46 -6.10 2.10 14.46
N LYS A 47 -5.61 1.25 15.36
CA LYS A 47 -4.30 0.59 15.19
C LYS A 47 -4.22 -0.23 13.91
N GLU A 48 -5.31 -0.91 13.56
CA GLU A 48 -5.44 -1.73 12.37
C GLU A 48 -5.43 -0.86 11.10
N LYS A 49 -6.18 0.25 11.09
CA LYS A 49 -6.15 1.22 9.98
C LYS A 49 -4.79 1.89 9.85
N GLN A 50 -4.14 2.22 10.95
CA GLN A 50 -2.78 2.78 10.99
C GLN A 50 -1.75 1.87 10.31
N TYR A 51 -1.94 0.55 10.35
CA TYR A 51 -1.05 -0.39 9.65
C TYR A 51 -1.03 -0.13 8.13
N HIS A 52 -2.22 0.02 7.52
CA HIS A 52 -2.35 0.31 6.08
C HIS A 52 -1.90 1.74 5.74
N LEU A 53 -2.34 2.71 6.53
CA LEU A 53 -1.98 4.12 6.36
C LEU A 53 -0.48 4.31 6.34
N LYS A 54 0.23 3.85 7.37
CA LYS A 54 1.67 4.09 7.52
C LYS A 54 2.55 3.33 6.55
N ARG A 55 2.10 2.16 6.09
CA ARG A 55 2.93 1.29 5.24
C ARG A 55 2.77 1.52 3.76
N GLN A 56 1.58 1.89 3.33
CA GLN A 56 1.25 1.94 1.91
C GLN A 56 0.56 3.23 1.50
N ILE A 57 -0.57 3.60 2.13
CA ILE A 57 -1.43 4.67 1.64
C ILE A 57 -0.70 6.03 1.71
N LEU A 58 -0.31 6.45 2.90
CA LEU A 58 0.28 7.78 3.09
C LEU A 58 1.66 7.94 2.42
N PRO A 59 2.56 6.92 2.46
CA PRO A 59 3.78 6.99 1.66
C PRO A 59 3.52 7.04 0.14
N GLY A 60 2.49 6.36 -0.35
CA GLY A 60 2.07 6.41 -1.76
C GLY A 60 1.61 7.82 -2.16
N ILE A 61 0.74 8.44 -1.37
CA ILE A 61 0.27 9.82 -1.58
C ILE A 61 1.45 10.81 -1.55
N ALA A 62 2.30 10.73 -0.52
CA ALA A 62 3.45 11.63 -0.40
C ALA A 62 4.44 11.49 -1.57
N ALA A 63 4.68 10.26 -2.05
CA ALA A 63 5.54 10.01 -3.21
C ALA A 63 4.93 10.58 -4.50
N TYR A 64 3.64 10.37 -4.70
CA TYR A 64 2.91 10.86 -5.85
C TYR A 64 2.94 12.40 -5.94
N GLU A 65 2.59 13.10 -4.85
CA GLU A 65 2.63 14.55 -4.79
C GLU A 65 4.06 15.12 -4.95
N ALA A 66 5.07 14.44 -4.39
CA ALA A 66 6.46 14.87 -4.55
C ALA A 66 6.92 14.75 -6.01
N LEU A 67 6.60 13.64 -6.69
CA LEU A 67 6.95 13.42 -8.10
C LEU A 67 6.27 14.42 -9.04
N GLN A 68 5.04 14.83 -8.77
CA GLN A 68 4.33 15.84 -9.58
C GLN A 68 5.02 17.22 -9.62
N ARG A 69 5.99 17.47 -8.75
CA ARG A 69 6.80 18.70 -8.80
C ARG A 69 7.80 18.73 -9.96
N VAL A 70 8.14 17.55 -10.48
CA VAL A 70 9.21 17.40 -11.50
C VAL A 70 8.76 16.66 -12.75
N MET A 71 7.53 16.17 -12.77
CA MET A 71 6.98 15.43 -13.93
C MET A 71 5.46 15.54 -14.03
N PRO A 72 4.88 15.23 -15.21
CA PRO A 72 3.44 15.15 -15.39
C PRO A 72 2.77 14.14 -14.45
N LYS A 73 1.52 14.41 -14.12
CA LYS A 73 0.68 13.60 -13.23
C LYS A 73 0.63 12.13 -13.64
N GLU A 74 0.46 11.86 -14.91
CA GLU A 74 0.35 10.51 -15.48
C GLU A 74 1.64 9.70 -15.31
N GLU A 75 2.79 10.34 -15.50
CA GLU A 75 4.09 9.69 -15.29
C GLU A 75 4.35 9.40 -13.81
N ALA A 76 4.02 10.35 -12.93
CA ALA A 76 4.12 10.18 -11.49
C ALA A 76 3.25 9.00 -11.01
N LEU A 77 2.04 8.87 -11.55
CA LEU A 77 1.12 7.77 -11.28
C LEU A 77 1.72 6.41 -11.68
N GLN A 78 2.26 6.32 -12.90
CA GLN A 78 2.90 5.08 -13.39
C GLN A 78 4.08 4.66 -12.51
N ILE A 79 4.88 5.61 -12.03
CA ILE A 79 6.01 5.32 -11.15
C ILE A 79 5.52 4.75 -9.82
N VAL A 80 4.52 5.37 -9.19
CA VAL A 80 3.99 4.90 -7.90
C VAL A 80 3.29 3.55 -8.05
N HIS A 81 2.53 3.32 -9.13
CA HIS A 81 1.98 1.99 -9.43
C HIS A 81 3.10 0.94 -9.59
N GLY A 82 4.20 1.30 -10.24
CA GLY A 82 5.38 0.43 -10.35
C GLY A 82 5.99 0.03 -8.99
N TYR A 83 5.88 0.86 -7.96
CA TYR A 83 6.30 0.50 -6.60
C TYR A 83 5.41 -0.61 -6.02
N VAL A 84 4.09 -0.47 -6.19
CA VAL A 84 3.12 -1.48 -5.71
C VAL A 84 3.27 -2.79 -6.46
N GLU A 85 3.47 -2.75 -7.78
CA GLU A 85 3.72 -3.94 -8.59
C GLU A 85 4.99 -4.70 -8.15
N ARG A 86 6.09 -3.99 -7.86
CA ARG A 86 7.31 -4.64 -7.35
C ARG A 86 7.07 -5.35 -6.02
N LEU A 87 6.32 -4.70 -5.12
CA LEU A 87 5.93 -5.31 -3.86
C LEU A 87 5.08 -6.57 -4.08
N ALA A 88 4.08 -6.50 -4.97
CA ALA A 88 3.22 -7.62 -5.31
C ALA A 88 4.01 -8.79 -5.92
N ARG A 89 4.92 -8.52 -6.86
CA ARG A 89 5.80 -9.54 -7.48
C ARG A 89 6.69 -10.24 -6.45
N THR A 90 7.23 -9.49 -5.49
CA THR A 90 8.05 -10.06 -4.41
C THR A 90 7.22 -10.97 -3.51
N SER A 91 6.04 -10.50 -3.10
CA SER A 91 5.10 -11.28 -2.27
C SER A 91 4.61 -12.54 -3.00
N HIS A 92 4.33 -12.43 -4.31
CA HIS A 92 3.94 -13.57 -5.15
C HIS A 92 5.03 -14.65 -5.19
N LYS A 93 6.30 -14.28 -5.40
CA LYS A 93 7.41 -15.24 -5.40
C LYS A 93 7.54 -15.98 -4.07
N GLN A 94 7.39 -15.27 -2.94
CA GLN A 94 7.44 -15.86 -1.61
C GLN A 94 6.27 -16.84 -1.39
N LEU A 95 5.05 -16.44 -1.77
CA LEU A 95 3.87 -17.28 -1.65
C LEU A 95 3.96 -18.52 -2.56
N ALA A 96 4.40 -18.35 -3.79
CA ALA A 96 4.62 -19.46 -4.73
C ALA A 96 5.61 -20.47 -4.16
N ALA A 97 6.75 -20.01 -3.60
CA ALA A 97 7.73 -20.90 -2.97
C ALA A 97 7.13 -21.71 -1.81
N LEU A 98 6.27 -21.08 -0.98
CA LEU A 98 5.57 -21.78 0.10
C LEU A 98 4.59 -22.84 -0.43
N LEU A 99 3.90 -22.57 -1.52
CA LEU A 99 2.93 -23.51 -2.13
C LEU A 99 3.59 -24.75 -2.74
N HIS A 100 4.89 -24.71 -3.04
CA HIS A 100 5.65 -25.87 -3.52
C HIS A 100 6.02 -26.86 -2.40
N ILE A 101 5.81 -26.52 -1.13
CA ILE A 101 6.06 -27.42 -0.01
C ILE A 101 4.94 -28.48 0.03
N PRO A 102 5.25 -29.78 -0.07
CA PRO A 102 4.24 -30.84 -0.08
C PRO A 102 3.29 -30.76 1.13
N GLY A 103 1.98 -30.83 0.88
CA GLY A 103 0.95 -30.78 1.92
C GLY A 103 0.58 -29.38 2.44
N LEU A 104 1.44 -28.37 2.29
CA LEU A 104 1.18 -27.02 2.79
C LEU A 104 -0.01 -26.36 2.06
N TYR A 105 -0.19 -26.66 0.77
CA TYR A 105 -1.30 -26.13 -0.03
C TYR A 105 -2.68 -26.41 0.57
N ARG A 106 -2.82 -27.50 1.36
CA ARG A 106 -4.09 -27.83 2.05
C ARG A 106 -4.43 -26.90 3.18
N LEU A 107 -3.42 -26.31 3.84
CA LEU A 107 -3.58 -25.41 4.97
C LEU A 107 -3.73 -23.93 4.52
N VAL A 108 -3.17 -23.61 3.35
CA VAL A 108 -3.12 -22.22 2.84
C VAL A 108 -4.52 -21.59 2.73
N PRO A 109 -5.57 -22.23 2.19
CA PRO A 109 -6.88 -21.57 2.08
C PRO A 109 -7.44 -21.11 3.43
N GLY A 110 -7.36 -21.96 4.47
CA GLY A 110 -7.86 -21.59 5.81
C GLY A 110 -7.06 -20.46 6.47
N VAL A 111 -5.73 -20.53 6.39
CA VAL A 111 -4.84 -19.49 6.90
C VAL A 111 -5.03 -18.19 6.14
N PHE A 112 -5.15 -18.26 4.80
CA PHE A 112 -5.35 -17.10 3.94
C PHE A 112 -6.66 -16.37 4.28
N VAL A 113 -7.79 -17.09 4.33
CA VAL A 113 -9.09 -16.49 4.67
C VAL A 113 -9.07 -15.84 6.05
N LYS A 114 -8.51 -16.53 7.07
CA LYS A 114 -8.39 -15.97 8.42
C LYS A 114 -7.53 -14.73 8.47
N SER A 115 -6.38 -14.76 7.82
CA SER A 115 -5.46 -13.61 7.76
C SER A 115 -6.09 -12.44 7.01
N THR A 116 -6.75 -12.70 5.88
CA THR A 116 -7.43 -11.67 5.08
C THR A 116 -8.55 -11.01 5.87
N ARG A 117 -9.38 -11.76 6.58
CA ARG A 117 -10.43 -11.23 7.45
C ARG A 117 -9.86 -10.33 8.56
N SER A 118 -8.70 -10.68 9.10
CA SER A 118 -8.03 -9.87 10.14
C SER A 118 -7.45 -8.58 9.56
N VAL A 119 -6.78 -8.65 8.42
CA VAL A 119 -6.08 -7.51 7.82
C VAL A 119 -7.05 -6.56 7.11
N PHE A 120 -8.07 -7.10 6.43
CA PHE A 120 -9.06 -6.33 5.66
C PHE A 120 -10.44 -6.33 6.35
N GLY A 121 -10.44 -6.31 7.68
CA GLY A 121 -11.66 -6.27 8.47
C GLY A 121 -12.16 -4.86 8.80
N PRO A 122 -13.33 -4.76 9.46
CA PRO A 122 -13.94 -3.49 9.83
C PRO A 122 -13.06 -2.60 10.72
N ALA A 123 -12.27 -3.19 11.62
CA ALA A 123 -11.33 -2.46 12.47
C ALA A 123 -10.27 -1.70 11.66
N ALA A 124 -9.89 -2.20 10.47
CA ALA A 124 -8.98 -1.54 9.55
C ALA A 124 -9.70 -0.55 8.59
N GLY A 125 -11.02 -0.40 8.71
CA GLY A 125 -11.83 0.51 7.90
C GLY A 125 -12.38 -0.10 6.61
N PHE A 126 -12.25 -1.41 6.43
CA PHE A 126 -12.87 -2.11 5.30
C PHE A 126 -14.30 -2.54 5.64
N ALA A 127 -15.16 -2.66 4.61
CA ALA A 127 -16.48 -3.26 4.74
C ALA A 127 -16.61 -4.42 3.73
N PRO A 128 -16.08 -5.61 4.08
CA PRO A 128 -16.23 -6.78 3.25
C PRO A 128 -17.66 -7.34 3.34
N LYS A 129 -18.24 -7.68 2.18
CA LYS A 129 -19.49 -8.43 2.08
C LYS A 129 -19.18 -9.79 1.50
N GLU A 130 -19.27 -10.83 2.32
CA GLU A 130 -19.03 -12.20 1.86
C GLU A 130 -20.24 -12.66 1.05
N LEU A 131 -20.02 -13.07 -0.20
CA LEU A 131 -21.04 -13.56 -1.13
C LEU A 131 -21.11 -15.07 -1.15
N GLN A 132 -19.97 -15.76 -1.01
CA GLN A 132 -19.87 -17.20 -1.03
C GLN A 132 -18.71 -17.67 -0.14
N THR A 133 -18.99 -18.64 0.71
CA THR A 133 -17.97 -19.29 1.54
C THR A 133 -18.25 -20.80 1.55
N GLY A 134 -17.26 -21.60 1.14
CA GLY A 134 -17.37 -23.07 1.10
C GLY A 134 -16.96 -23.64 -0.26
N ASN A 135 -16.88 -24.97 -0.34
CA ASN A 135 -16.50 -25.72 -1.56
C ASN A 135 -15.18 -25.25 -2.22
N GLY A 136 -14.19 -24.80 -1.40
CA GLY A 136 -12.92 -24.28 -1.90
C GLY A 136 -13.00 -22.87 -2.51
N VAL A 137 -14.16 -22.21 -2.43
CA VAL A 137 -14.35 -20.85 -2.94
C VAL A 137 -14.65 -19.90 -1.77
N TRP A 138 -13.98 -18.75 -1.79
CA TRP A 138 -14.29 -17.62 -0.93
C TRP A 138 -14.38 -16.36 -1.80
N ARG A 139 -15.59 -15.82 -1.89
CA ARG A 139 -15.90 -14.63 -2.69
C ARG A 139 -16.35 -13.51 -1.79
N VAL A 140 -15.74 -12.34 -1.96
CA VAL A 140 -15.99 -11.16 -1.15
C VAL A 140 -16.08 -9.94 -2.05
N ASP A 141 -17.12 -9.13 -1.86
CA ASP A 141 -17.18 -7.79 -2.39
C ASP A 141 -16.69 -6.79 -1.34
N MET A 142 -15.83 -5.88 -1.74
CA MET A 142 -15.30 -4.85 -0.85
C MET A 142 -16.14 -3.57 -1.01
N MET A 143 -17.14 -3.38 -0.12
CA MET A 143 -18.08 -2.25 -0.17
C MET A 143 -17.44 -0.93 0.28
N LYS A 144 -16.39 -1.00 1.11
CA LYS A 144 -15.61 0.14 1.57
C LYS A 144 -14.15 -0.23 1.64
N CYS A 145 -13.28 0.64 1.13
CA CYS A 145 -11.83 0.43 1.08
C CYS A 145 -11.09 1.67 1.57
N PRO A 146 -10.36 1.62 2.68
CA PRO A 146 -9.62 2.77 3.20
C PRO A 146 -8.54 3.28 2.24
N TYR A 147 -8.04 2.46 1.32
CA TYR A 147 -7.13 2.92 0.26
C TYR A 147 -7.83 3.91 -0.67
N HIS A 148 -8.99 3.52 -1.20
CA HIS A 148 -9.77 4.39 -2.08
C HIS A 148 -10.24 5.64 -1.34
N ASP A 149 -10.83 5.48 -0.16
CA ASP A 149 -11.42 6.58 0.60
C ASP A 149 -10.35 7.62 0.98
N THR A 150 -9.18 7.16 1.46
CA THR A 150 -8.09 8.06 1.84
C THR A 150 -7.47 8.73 0.61
N CYS A 151 -7.24 8.00 -0.49
CA CYS A 151 -6.74 8.61 -1.72
C CYS A 151 -7.71 9.66 -2.27
N ALA A 152 -9.02 9.41 -2.21
CA ALA A 152 -10.04 10.37 -2.62
C ALA A 152 -10.09 11.60 -1.71
N GLU A 153 -9.96 11.43 -0.39
CA GLU A 153 -9.90 12.50 0.61
C GLU A 153 -8.73 13.47 0.33
N TYR A 154 -7.58 12.93 -0.10
CA TYR A 154 -6.40 13.72 -0.46
C TYR A 154 -6.34 14.11 -1.96
N GLY A 155 -7.43 13.97 -2.70
CA GLY A 155 -7.55 14.44 -4.10
C GLY A 155 -6.78 13.63 -5.13
N CYS A 156 -6.41 12.38 -4.81
CA CYS A 156 -5.68 11.48 -5.70
C CYS A 156 -6.34 10.07 -5.83
N PRO A 157 -7.65 9.99 -6.16
CA PRO A 157 -8.37 8.71 -6.25
C PRO A 157 -7.78 7.76 -7.28
N GLU A 158 -7.08 8.28 -8.28
CA GLU A 158 -6.40 7.50 -9.31
C GLU A 158 -5.29 6.58 -8.79
N LEU A 159 -4.73 6.86 -7.62
CA LEU A 159 -3.75 5.97 -6.98
C LEU A 159 -4.32 4.60 -6.59
N CYS A 160 -5.64 4.48 -6.51
CA CYS A 160 -6.34 3.25 -6.12
C CYS A 160 -7.01 2.52 -7.31
N ARG A 161 -6.63 2.85 -8.54
CA ARG A 161 -7.20 2.25 -9.77
C ARG A 161 -6.35 1.15 -10.35
#